data_58aecaad6a32b6b8ee2d1dc38ac2b528
#
_entry.id   58aecaad6a32b6b8ee2d1dc38ac2b528
#
_cell.length_a   1.000
_cell.length_b   1.000
_cell.length_c   1.000
_cell.angle_alpha   90.00
_cell.angle_beta   90.00
_cell.angle_gamma   90.00
#
_symmetry.space_group_name_H-M   'P 1'
#
loop_
_entity.id
_entity.type
_entity.pdbx_description
1 polymer ?
#
loop_
_entity_poly.entity_id
_entity_poly.type
_entity_poly.pdbx_seq_one_letter_code
_entity_poly.pdbx_strand_id
1 'polypeptide(L)'
;MPETWRAQRERDDDGNLIFKQQSPESPMEQSSASSGERREFLEAFLQYNRAFHAHHLSGTLKYSQDAYRTTVDIGTDVKNGIAKRHMGLAGRASYNWNYRYFIDFNFGYNGSENFADGHRFGFFPAFSLAWNIAEEKLIKKHLEWMNMFKPVSYTHLRAHET
;
A
#
# COMPACT_ATOMS: atom_id res chain seq x y z
N MET A 1 13.24 -5.03 -45.64
CA MET A 1 12.45 -5.91 -46.52
C MET A 1 12.71 -5.46 -47.92
N PRO A 2 12.90 -6.35 -48.90
CA PRO A 2 13.07 -5.98 -50.29
C PRO A 2 11.80 -5.29 -50.84
N GLU A 3 11.98 -4.42 -51.81
CA GLU A 3 10.87 -3.83 -52.52
C GLU A 3 10.03 -4.89 -53.24
N THR A 4 8.73 -4.68 -53.33
CA THR A 4 7.81 -5.56 -54.01
C THR A 4 7.08 -4.81 -55.12
N TRP A 5 7.01 -5.47 -56.29
CA TRP A 5 6.37 -4.95 -57.47
C TRP A 5 5.20 -5.84 -57.90
N ARG A 6 4.15 -5.27 -58.36
CA ARG A 6 2.99 -6.02 -58.87
C ARG A 6 2.74 -5.64 -60.34
N ALA A 7 2.59 -6.65 -61.16
CA ALA A 7 2.19 -6.44 -62.55
C ALA A 7 0.75 -5.98 -62.63
N GLN A 8 0.48 -4.95 -63.40
CA GLN A 8 -0.87 -4.46 -63.68
C GLN A 8 -1.50 -5.29 -64.79
N ARG A 9 -2.83 -5.29 -64.83
CA ARG A 9 -3.57 -5.93 -65.96
C ARG A 9 -3.46 -5.18 -67.25
N GLU A 10 -3.19 -3.90 -67.21
CA GLU A 10 -2.98 -3.02 -68.36
C GLU A 10 -1.55 -3.24 -68.90
N ARG A 11 -1.43 -3.17 -70.20
CA ARG A 11 -0.15 -3.25 -70.93
C ARG A 11 0.18 -1.89 -71.52
N ASP A 12 1.47 -1.63 -71.67
CA ASP A 12 1.99 -0.48 -72.37
C ASP A 12 1.64 -0.53 -73.87
N ASP A 13 1.72 0.59 -74.53
CA ASP A 13 1.44 0.71 -75.99
C ASP A 13 2.27 -0.24 -76.83
N ASP A 14 3.44 -0.65 -76.32
CA ASP A 14 4.33 -1.66 -76.91
C ASP A 14 3.99 -3.11 -76.49
N GLY A 15 2.94 -3.33 -75.71
CA GLY A 15 2.46 -4.65 -75.25
C GLY A 15 3.18 -5.23 -74.03
N ASN A 16 4.06 -4.45 -73.38
CA ASN A 16 4.79 -4.88 -72.17
C ASN A 16 3.96 -4.77 -70.91
N LEU A 17 4.33 -5.56 -69.89
CA LEU A 17 3.70 -5.53 -68.56
C LEU A 17 4.14 -4.28 -67.79
N ILE A 18 3.19 -3.54 -67.28
CA ILE A 18 3.44 -2.40 -66.42
C ILE A 18 3.54 -2.92 -64.96
N PHE A 19 4.62 -2.58 -64.29
CA PHE A 19 4.83 -2.93 -62.87
C PHE A 19 4.62 -1.69 -61.99
N LYS A 20 3.78 -1.86 -60.97
CA LYS A 20 3.58 -0.82 -59.94
C LYS A 20 4.24 -1.27 -58.68
N GLN A 21 5.09 -0.43 -58.09
CA GLN A 21 5.71 -0.68 -56.81
C GLN A 21 4.62 -0.73 -55.74
N GLN A 22 4.58 -1.83 -54.98
CA GLN A 22 3.62 -2.06 -53.94
C GLN A 22 4.16 -1.67 -52.56
N SER A 23 5.44 -1.92 -52.32
CA SER A 23 6.14 -1.46 -51.13
C SER A 23 7.54 -0.99 -51.48
N PRO A 24 7.99 0.15 -50.98
CA PRO A 24 9.38 0.58 -51.13
C PRO A 24 10.30 -0.33 -50.35
N GLU A 25 11.58 -0.36 -50.69
CA GLU A 25 12.61 -0.98 -49.91
C GLU A 25 12.66 -0.30 -48.53
N SER A 26 12.55 -1.08 -47.47
CA SER A 26 12.72 -0.59 -46.12
C SER A 26 13.85 -1.32 -45.41
N PRO A 27 14.76 -0.60 -44.77
CA PRO A 27 15.81 -1.24 -43.97
C PRO A 27 15.18 -2.10 -42.89
N MET A 28 15.88 -3.14 -42.45
CA MET A 28 15.47 -3.91 -41.29
C MET A 28 15.67 -3.06 -40.06
N GLU A 29 14.59 -2.70 -39.40
CA GLU A 29 14.62 -2.04 -38.10
C GLU A 29 14.35 -3.06 -37.01
N GLN A 30 15.24 -3.10 -36.03
CA GLN A 30 15.07 -3.88 -34.85
C GLN A 30 14.67 -2.92 -33.71
N SER A 31 13.47 -3.05 -33.17
CA SER A 31 13.06 -2.36 -31.96
C SER A 31 13.06 -3.33 -30.80
N SER A 32 13.64 -2.95 -29.70
CA SER A 32 13.60 -3.69 -28.45
C SER A 32 13.09 -2.77 -27.36
N ALA A 33 12.12 -3.24 -26.58
CA ALA A 33 11.66 -2.56 -25.39
C ALA A 33 12.00 -3.43 -24.17
N SER A 34 12.58 -2.83 -23.15
CA SER A 34 12.80 -3.49 -21.86
C SER A 34 12.06 -2.73 -20.77
N SER A 35 11.39 -3.46 -19.89
CA SER A 35 10.77 -2.89 -18.70
C SER A 35 11.26 -3.62 -17.46
N GLY A 36 11.43 -2.89 -16.38
CA GLY A 36 11.85 -3.45 -15.11
C GLY A 36 11.11 -2.77 -13.96
N GLU A 37 10.85 -3.53 -12.93
CA GLU A 37 10.27 -3.02 -11.69
C GLU A 37 11.19 -3.39 -10.53
N ARG A 38 11.35 -2.45 -9.60
CA ARG A 38 12.09 -2.67 -8.36
C ARG A 38 11.28 -2.18 -7.19
N ARG A 39 11.05 -3.07 -6.24
CA ARG A 39 10.42 -2.75 -4.97
C ARG A 39 11.39 -3.08 -3.84
N GLU A 40 11.61 -2.11 -2.98
CA GLU A 40 12.40 -2.24 -1.75
C GLU A 40 11.46 -2.06 -0.57
N PHE A 41 11.46 -3.03 0.33
CA PHE A 41 10.63 -3.01 1.51
C PHE A 41 11.48 -3.25 2.75
N LEU A 42 11.37 -2.37 3.74
CA LEU A 42 11.99 -2.50 5.04
C LEU A 42 10.91 -2.46 6.11
N GLU A 43 10.93 -3.43 7.01
CA GLU A 43 10.04 -3.48 8.17
C GLU A 43 10.86 -3.80 9.41
N ALA A 44 10.60 -3.07 10.48
CA ALA A 44 11.11 -3.34 11.79
C ALA A 44 10.00 -3.25 12.82
N PHE A 45 9.95 -4.16 13.77
CA PHE A 45 8.99 -4.06 14.85
C PHE A 45 9.63 -4.40 16.19
N LEU A 46 9.13 -3.74 17.23
CA LEU A 46 9.48 -3.98 18.63
C LEU A 46 8.20 -4.38 19.37
N GLN A 47 8.26 -5.46 20.09
CA GLN A 47 7.16 -5.95 20.92
C GLN A 47 7.59 -6.10 22.36
N TYR A 48 6.76 -5.60 23.27
CA TYR A 48 6.94 -5.70 24.70
C TYR A 48 5.70 -6.25 25.34
N ASN A 49 5.83 -7.27 26.17
CA ASN A 49 4.74 -7.85 26.94
C ASN A 49 5.23 -8.13 28.34
N ARG A 50 4.52 -7.64 29.35
CA ARG A 50 4.84 -7.88 30.73
C ARG A 50 3.61 -7.92 31.62
N ALA A 51 3.60 -8.86 32.55
CA ALA A 51 2.60 -8.96 33.60
C ALA A 51 3.22 -8.72 34.98
N PHE A 52 2.55 -7.89 35.78
CA PHE A 52 2.96 -7.57 37.14
C PHE A 52 1.75 -7.76 38.05
N HIS A 53 1.66 -8.87 38.76
CA HIS A 53 0.52 -9.20 39.60
C HIS A 53 -0.81 -9.13 38.81
N ALA A 54 -1.63 -8.12 39.07
CA ALA A 54 -2.91 -7.88 38.41
C ALA A 54 -2.82 -6.97 37.16
N HIS A 55 -1.61 -6.47 36.84
CA HIS A 55 -1.39 -5.53 35.76
C HIS A 55 -0.75 -6.23 34.57
N HIS A 56 -1.34 -6.09 33.41
CA HIS A 56 -0.81 -6.62 32.15
C HIS A 56 -0.59 -5.44 31.18
N LEU A 57 0.64 -5.27 30.75
CA LEU A 57 1.04 -4.24 29.81
C LEU A 57 1.59 -4.91 28.56
N SER A 58 1.09 -4.51 27.40
CA SER A 58 1.65 -4.89 26.12
C SER A 58 1.84 -3.67 25.24
N GLY A 59 2.90 -3.68 24.45
CA GLY A 59 3.21 -2.63 23.52
C GLY A 59 3.80 -3.20 22.24
N THR A 60 3.45 -2.60 21.11
CA THR A 60 4.04 -2.93 19.81
C THR A 60 4.32 -1.63 19.08
N LEU A 61 5.51 -1.51 18.54
CA LEU A 61 5.92 -0.42 17.68
C LEU A 61 6.42 -1.03 16.37
N LYS A 62 5.88 -0.56 15.25
CA LYS A 62 6.21 -1.03 13.92
C LYS A 62 6.64 0.15 13.06
N TYR A 63 7.80 0.03 12.44
CA TYR A 63 8.27 0.91 11.39
C TYR A 63 8.24 0.18 10.06
N SER A 64 7.77 0.84 9.01
CA SER A 64 7.79 0.29 7.65
C SER A 64 8.18 1.36 6.64
N GLN A 65 8.94 0.96 5.65
CA GLN A 65 9.33 1.80 4.52
C GLN A 65 9.20 0.98 3.24
N ASP A 66 8.58 1.57 2.23
CA ASP A 66 8.39 0.98 0.91
C ASP A 66 8.86 1.96 -0.17
N ALA A 67 9.65 1.47 -1.11
CA ALA A 67 10.11 2.25 -2.26
C ALA A 67 9.87 1.43 -3.53
N TYR A 68 9.10 1.98 -4.45
CA TYR A 68 8.76 1.37 -5.72
C TYR A 68 9.29 2.20 -6.87
N ARG A 69 9.97 1.57 -7.81
CA ARG A 69 10.44 2.18 -9.07
C ARG A 69 10.03 1.29 -10.24
N THR A 70 9.61 1.92 -11.30
CA THR A 70 9.37 1.25 -12.57
C THR A 70 10.13 1.95 -13.69
N THR A 71 10.59 1.18 -14.68
CA THR A 71 11.17 1.70 -15.92
C THR A 71 10.19 1.60 -17.08
N VAL A 72 8.96 1.17 -16.82
CA VAL A 72 7.90 1.13 -17.83
C VAL A 72 7.53 2.57 -18.20
N ASP A 73 7.40 2.84 -19.48
CA ASP A 73 7.00 4.14 -20.04
C ASP A 73 7.88 5.33 -19.65
N ILE A 74 9.16 5.09 -19.34
CA ILE A 74 10.13 6.18 -19.15
C ILE A 74 10.24 6.95 -20.47
N GLY A 75 10.05 8.27 -20.36
CA GLY A 75 10.08 9.17 -21.50
C GLY A 75 8.71 9.59 -22.04
N THR A 76 7.63 8.91 -21.62
CA THR A 76 6.26 9.31 -21.97
C THR A 76 5.68 10.30 -20.96
N ASP A 77 6.03 10.15 -19.69
CA ASP A 77 5.68 11.08 -18.61
C ASP A 77 6.86 11.22 -17.64
N VAL A 78 7.14 12.46 -17.21
CA VAL A 78 8.18 12.76 -16.21
C VAL A 78 7.95 12.01 -14.89
N LYS A 79 6.70 11.70 -14.57
CA LYS A 79 6.33 10.97 -13.33
C LYS A 79 6.74 9.51 -13.34
N ASN A 80 6.89 8.88 -14.50
CA ASN A 80 7.15 7.44 -14.60
C ASN A 80 8.56 7.02 -14.16
N GLY A 81 9.51 7.95 -14.13
CA GLY A 81 10.86 7.71 -13.62
C GLY A 81 11.05 7.96 -12.12
N ILE A 82 10.06 8.53 -11.44
CA ILE A 82 10.16 8.94 -10.05
C ILE A 82 9.82 7.76 -9.13
N ALA A 83 10.69 7.47 -8.17
CA ALA A 83 10.40 6.46 -7.17
C ALA A 83 9.22 6.89 -6.29
N LYS A 84 8.27 6.01 -6.11
CA LYS A 84 7.17 6.20 -5.14
C LYS A 84 7.62 5.66 -3.80
N ARG A 85 7.66 6.51 -2.78
CA ARG A 85 8.10 6.13 -1.44
C ARG A 85 6.99 6.36 -0.44
N HIS A 86 6.83 5.36 0.43
CA HIS A 86 5.93 5.41 1.56
C HIS A 86 6.71 5.04 2.81
N MET A 87 6.41 5.71 3.91
CA MET A 87 6.91 5.28 5.20
C MET A 87 5.82 5.40 6.26
N GLY A 88 5.88 4.52 7.25
CA GLY A 88 4.90 4.48 8.31
C GLY A 88 5.52 4.08 9.63
N LEU A 89 5.03 4.71 10.68
CA LEU A 89 5.26 4.32 12.06
C LEU A 89 3.91 4.02 12.68
N ALA A 90 3.71 2.82 13.17
CA ALA A 90 2.49 2.43 13.87
C ALA A 90 2.82 1.92 15.27
N GLY A 91 2.02 2.28 16.22
CA GLY A 91 2.19 1.84 17.60
C GLY A 91 0.87 1.44 18.24
N ARG A 92 0.97 0.46 19.12
CA ARG A 92 -0.13 0.02 20.00
C ARG A 92 0.40 -0.13 21.40
N ALA A 93 -0.32 0.40 22.36
CA ALA A 93 -0.13 0.16 23.79
C ALA A 93 -1.44 -0.35 24.40
N SER A 94 -1.39 -1.49 25.03
CA SER A 94 -2.56 -2.10 25.68
C SER A 94 -2.25 -2.32 27.15
N TYR A 95 -3.16 -1.91 27.98
CA TYR A 95 -3.09 -2.09 29.42
C TYR A 95 -4.36 -2.79 29.91
N ASN A 96 -4.18 -3.74 30.79
CA ASN A 96 -5.27 -4.48 31.41
C ASN A 96 -5.00 -4.61 32.91
N TRP A 97 -5.98 -4.25 33.71
CA TRP A 97 -5.94 -4.41 35.15
C TRP A 97 -6.92 -5.48 35.60
N ASN A 98 -6.37 -6.55 36.16
CA ASN A 98 -7.11 -7.66 36.78
C ASN A 98 -8.20 -8.25 35.88
N TYR A 99 -7.98 -8.21 34.53
CA TYR A 99 -8.96 -8.63 33.51
C TYR A 99 -10.32 -7.93 33.59
N ARG A 100 -10.38 -6.79 34.30
CA ARG A 100 -11.59 -5.97 34.44
C ARG A 100 -11.60 -4.74 33.58
N TYR A 101 -10.51 -3.97 33.63
CA TYR A 101 -10.39 -2.73 32.92
C TYR A 101 -9.35 -2.86 31.84
N PHE A 102 -9.71 -2.49 30.61
CA PHE A 102 -8.85 -2.55 29.43
C PHE A 102 -8.76 -1.18 28.83
N ILE A 103 -7.55 -0.77 28.52
CA ILE A 103 -7.24 0.49 27.84
C ILE A 103 -6.33 0.13 26.68
N ASP A 104 -6.74 0.52 25.48
CA ASP A 104 -5.92 0.37 24.27
C ASP A 104 -5.71 1.75 23.65
N PHE A 105 -4.48 2.03 23.31
CA PHE A 105 -4.07 3.19 22.54
C PHE A 105 -3.36 2.71 21.29
N ASN A 106 -3.82 3.18 20.13
CA ASN A 106 -3.21 2.90 18.84
C ASN A 106 -2.91 4.22 18.15
N PHE A 107 -1.81 4.26 17.43
CA PHE A 107 -1.53 5.37 16.55
C PHE A 107 -0.88 4.90 15.26
N GLY A 108 -1.15 5.62 14.19
CA GLY A 108 -0.46 5.51 12.92
C GLY A 108 0.10 6.87 12.52
N TYR A 109 1.34 6.91 12.09
CA TYR A 109 1.99 8.07 11.51
C TYR A 109 2.53 7.66 10.15
N ASN A 110 1.81 8.02 9.10
CA ASN A 110 2.10 7.57 7.73
C ASN A 110 2.45 8.75 6.84
N GLY A 111 3.45 8.54 6.00
CA GLY A 111 3.90 9.52 5.02
C GLY A 111 4.02 8.94 3.62
N SER A 112 3.74 9.78 2.63
CA SER A 112 3.88 9.45 1.22
C SER A 112 4.42 10.65 0.45
N GLU A 113 5.36 10.40 -0.45
CA GLU A 113 5.88 11.42 -1.38
C GLU A 113 4.86 11.85 -2.44
N ASN A 114 3.72 11.19 -2.54
CA ASN A 114 2.66 11.59 -3.46
C ASN A 114 1.94 12.89 -3.05
N PHE A 115 2.13 13.33 -1.80
CA PHE A 115 1.56 14.57 -1.28
C PHE A 115 2.56 15.73 -1.35
N ALA A 116 2.04 16.93 -1.43
CA ALA A 116 2.83 18.15 -1.46
C ALA A 116 3.69 18.32 -0.19
N ASP A 117 4.77 19.07 -0.32
CA ASP A 117 5.63 19.41 0.82
C ASP A 117 4.83 20.08 1.94
N GLY A 118 5.06 19.64 3.16
CA GLY A 118 4.32 20.10 4.34
C GLY A 118 3.05 19.29 4.67
N HIS A 119 2.52 18.50 3.74
CA HIS A 119 1.30 17.67 3.92
C HIS A 119 1.56 16.18 3.69
N ARG A 120 2.83 15.76 3.70
CA ARG A 120 3.23 14.38 3.40
C ARG A 120 2.92 13.39 4.52
N PHE A 121 2.71 13.85 5.74
CA PHE A 121 2.54 13.00 6.91
C PHE A 121 1.19 13.23 7.57
N GLY A 122 0.53 12.14 7.92
CA GLY A 122 -0.70 12.14 8.69
C GLY A 122 -0.54 11.37 10.00
N PHE A 123 -1.09 11.90 11.09
CA PHE A 123 -1.15 11.24 12.38
C PHE A 123 -2.58 10.80 12.69
N PHE A 124 -2.75 9.51 13.00
CA PHE A 124 -4.05 8.86 13.17
C PHE A 124 -4.09 8.14 14.52
N PRO A 125 -4.46 8.83 15.59
CA PRO A 125 -4.64 8.20 16.91
C PRO A 125 -6.00 7.54 17.03
N ALA A 126 -6.05 6.43 17.76
CA ALA A 126 -7.27 5.76 18.16
C ALA A 126 -7.15 5.29 19.61
N PHE A 127 -8.23 5.40 20.36
CA PHE A 127 -8.29 5.07 21.76
C PHE A 127 -9.51 4.19 22.05
N SER A 128 -9.35 3.15 22.85
CA SER A 128 -10.47 2.33 23.28
C SER A 128 -10.41 2.01 24.76
N LEU A 129 -11.58 1.95 25.36
CA LEU A 129 -11.80 1.56 26.74
C LEU A 129 -12.80 0.40 26.77
N ALA A 130 -12.51 -0.59 27.60
CA ALA A 130 -13.44 -1.68 27.83
C ALA A 130 -13.45 -2.06 29.31
N TRP A 131 -14.63 -2.41 29.79
CA TRP A 131 -14.87 -2.83 31.15
C TRP A 131 -15.54 -4.21 31.18
N ASN A 132 -14.90 -5.17 31.81
CA ASN A 132 -15.47 -6.50 31.97
C ASN A 132 -16.28 -6.53 33.31
N ILE A 133 -17.54 -6.25 33.20
CA ILE A 133 -18.46 -6.16 34.33
C ILE A 133 -18.65 -7.53 35.02
N ALA A 134 -18.57 -8.62 34.24
CA ALA A 134 -18.72 -9.97 34.79
C ALA A 134 -17.63 -10.35 35.84
N GLU A 135 -16.47 -9.71 35.76
CA GLU A 135 -15.38 -9.91 36.74
C GLU A 135 -15.49 -9.05 38.00
N GLU A 136 -16.52 -8.21 38.12
CA GLU A 136 -16.79 -7.47 39.34
C GLU A 136 -17.25 -8.40 40.48
N LYS A 137 -16.67 -8.22 41.67
CA LYS A 137 -16.93 -9.09 42.84
C LYS A 137 -18.40 -9.24 43.19
N LEU A 138 -19.17 -8.17 43.03
CA LEU A 138 -20.61 -8.15 43.32
C LEU A 138 -21.40 -8.97 42.29
N ILE A 139 -21.05 -8.84 41.03
CA ILE A 139 -21.76 -9.50 39.91
C ILE A 139 -21.40 -10.97 39.89
N LYS A 140 -20.14 -11.31 40.04
CA LYS A 140 -19.66 -12.69 40.10
C LYS A 140 -20.31 -13.49 41.23
N LYS A 141 -20.67 -12.83 42.33
CA LYS A 141 -21.36 -13.48 43.45
C LYS A 141 -22.84 -13.71 43.20
N HIS A 142 -23.51 -12.88 42.39
CA HIS A 142 -24.96 -12.96 42.18
C HIS A 142 -25.36 -13.55 40.82
N LEU A 143 -24.45 -13.55 39.85
CA LEU A 143 -24.70 -14.00 38.49
C LEU A 143 -23.60 -14.98 38.02
N GLU A 144 -23.49 -16.12 38.70
CA GLU A 144 -22.47 -17.14 38.41
C GLU A 144 -22.57 -17.71 36.99
N TRP A 145 -23.73 -17.59 36.36
CA TRP A 145 -23.93 -18.03 34.97
C TRP A 145 -23.35 -17.07 33.92
N MET A 146 -23.03 -15.81 34.30
CA MET A 146 -22.50 -14.79 33.40
C MET A 146 -20.98 -14.82 33.37
N ASN A 147 -20.41 -15.51 32.38
CA ASN A 147 -18.95 -15.66 32.27
C ASN A 147 -18.27 -14.43 31.61
N MET A 148 -18.98 -13.67 30.78
CA MET A 148 -18.42 -12.48 30.12
C MET A 148 -19.53 -11.47 29.79
N PHE A 149 -19.34 -10.24 30.26
CA PHE A 149 -20.11 -9.06 29.82
C PHE A 149 -19.14 -7.87 29.71
N LYS A 150 -18.71 -7.54 28.50
CA LYS A 150 -17.66 -6.56 28.22
C LYS A 150 -18.16 -5.48 27.28
N PRO A 151 -18.77 -4.37 27.78
CA PRO A 151 -19.01 -3.19 26.98
C PRO A 151 -17.67 -2.58 26.55
N VAL A 152 -17.58 -2.14 25.29
CA VAL A 152 -16.40 -1.53 24.68
C VAL A 152 -16.80 -0.20 24.07
N SER A 153 -16.06 0.85 24.41
CA SER A 153 -16.15 2.14 23.74
C SER A 153 -14.83 2.44 23.03
N TYR A 154 -14.89 2.97 21.83
CA TYR A 154 -13.71 3.37 21.09
C TYR A 154 -13.95 4.67 20.35
N THR A 155 -12.87 5.44 20.18
CA THR A 155 -12.84 6.64 19.36
C THR A 155 -11.65 6.58 18.41
N HIS A 156 -11.86 7.01 17.15
CA HIS A 156 -10.77 7.25 16.21
C HIS A 156 -10.97 8.63 15.58
N LEU A 157 -9.87 9.33 15.46
CA LEU A 157 -9.84 10.59 14.74
C LEU A 157 -9.57 10.27 13.27
N ARG A 158 -10.51 10.64 12.39
CA ARG A 158 -10.27 10.72 10.96
C ARG A 158 -9.45 11.99 10.71
N ALA A 159 -8.36 11.87 9.97
CA ALA A 159 -7.77 13.05 9.37
C ALA A 159 -8.80 13.61 8.37
N HIS A 160 -9.21 14.87 8.60
CA HIS A 160 -9.95 15.59 7.58
C HIS A 160 -9.02 15.79 6.39
N GLU A 161 -9.37 15.20 5.27
CA GLU A 161 -8.81 15.57 3.99
C GLU A 161 -9.38 16.97 3.66
N THR A 162 -8.53 17.97 3.78
CA THR A 162 -8.79 19.33 3.26
C THR A 162 -8.10 19.47 1.92
#